data_1d88ddcb75021f176a6bf6a1e04b451e
#
_entry.id   1d88ddcb75021f176a6bf6a1e04b451e
#
_cell.length_a   1.000
_cell.length_b   1.000
_cell.length_c   1.000
_cell.angle_alpha   90.00
_cell.angle_beta   90.00
_cell.angle_gamma   90.00
#
_symmetry.space_group_name_H-M   'P 1'
#
loop_
_entity.id
_entity.type
_entity.pdbx_description
1 polymer ?
#
loop_
_entity_poly.entity_id
_entity_poly.type
_entity_poly.pdbx_seq_one_letter_code
_entity_poly.pdbx_strand_id
1 'polypeptide(L)'
;MNNEKKIAIIKSKILNRIIIFLGGKMISLILAAGKGTRMKSERSKVVHEVNGVPMVKMVSKLLKNAGIEKSIYILGHRMEEVLNTIGEVEYVEQVEQLGTGHAVLIAKEKIEENKDDVLITYGDTPLLRKETINRMKEKFHNENLDCIILSCNMKDPFAYGRIIKKDGNVVDIIEEKEATEEQKKIKEVNTGVYIFKYKSLLEALGKINNNNIKGEYYLTDTIKILSEGGYKVGSYEIVDEDEVLGVNSKAQLAQANKILRDRKNLQLMDNGAILIDPATTYIEENVEIGEDTVIYPNVIIQGNTKIGKNCIILSNTRIENSIIKDNVKIESSLVEKSTLEEGVTVGPFAHLRPKAHLKENVHVGNFVEIKNAVLEKGVKSGHLTYIGDAEVGENTNIGAGTITCNYDGKNKHKTKIGKESFIGSNTIMVAPVEIGEESFTAAGSVITENVPDSTLAFGRAKQINKEGWKK
;
A
#
# COMPACT_ATOMS: atom_id res chain seq x y z
N MET A 1 9.68 -12.71 -26.09
CA MET A 1 8.88 -11.49 -26.37
C MET A 1 9.12 -11.09 -27.81
N ASN A 2 8.08 -11.14 -28.64
CA ASN A 2 8.17 -10.98 -30.10
C ASN A 2 8.60 -9.54 -30.46
N ASN A 3 9.41 -9.37 -31.52
CA ASN A 3 9.94 -8.05 -31.93
C ASN A 3 8.85 -6.99 -32.10
N GLU A 4 7.66 -7.37 -32.53
CA GLU A 4 6.51 -6.46 -32.65
C GLU A 4 6.05 -5.87 -31.29
N LYS A 5 6.04 -6.67 -30.22
CA LYS A 5 5.75 -6.17 -28.86
C LYS A 5 6.82 -5.22 -28.34
N LYS A 6 8.11 -5.45 -28.67
CA LYS A 6 9.20 -4.52 -28.32
C LYS A 6 9.05 -3.20 -29.07
N ILE A 7 8.72 -3.23 -30.36
CA ILE A 7 8.51 -2.04 -31.19
C ILE A 7 7.27 -1.26 -30.70
N ALA A 8 6.17 -1.92 -30.31
CA ALA A 8 4.99 -1.27 -29.74
C ALA A 8 5.29 -0.57 -28.41
N ILE A 9 6.05 -1.22 -27.53
CA ILE A 9 6.49 -0.63 -26.24
C ILE A 9 7.43 0.57 -26.46
N ILE A 10 8.36 0.45 -27.44
CA ILE A 10 9.27 1.58 -27.77
C ILE A 10 8.49 2.74 -28.39
N LYS A 11 7.58 2.47 -29.33
CA LYS A 11 6.71 3.49 -29.92
C LYS A 11 5.82 4.16 -28.85
N SER A 12 5.22 3.41 -27.93
CA SER A 12 4.45 3.92 -26.80
C SER A 12 5.31 4.79 -25.87
N LYS A 13 6.55 4.37 -25.54
CA LYS A 13 7.48 5.16 -24.73
C LYS A 13 7.96 6.44 -25.42
N ILE A 14 8.18 6.38 -26.74
CA ILE A 14 8.57 7.56 -27.55
C ILE A 14 7.38 8.51 -27.68
N LEU A 15 6.18 8.00 -27.97
CA LEU A 15 4.95 8.78 -28.05
C LEU A 15 4.64 9.46 -26.71
N ASN A 16 4.74 8.73 -25.59
CA ASN A 16 4.59 9.30 -24.24
C ASN A 16 5.66 10.35 -23.91
N ARG A 17 6.92 10.18 -24.36
CA ARG A 17 7.96 11.21 -24.22
C ARG A 17 7.69 12.45 -25.07
N ILE A 18 7.19 12.28 -26.29
CA ILE A 18 6.84 13.38 -27.18
C ILE A 18 5.62 14.14 -26.65
N ILE A 19 4.60 13.44 -26.11
CA ILE A 19 3.42 14.03 -25.48
C ILE A 19 3.80 14.81 -24.21
N ILE A 20 4.71 14.27 -23.39
CA ILE A 20 5.25 14.99 -22.21
C ILE A 20 6.07 16.22 -22.65
N PHE A 21 6.72 16.20 -23.81
CA PHE A 21 7.53 17.31 -24.32
C PHE A 21 6.69 18.40 -25.03
N LEU A 22 5.48 18.07 -25.51
CA LEU A 22 4.55 19.00 -26.17
C LEU A 22 3.44 19.53 -25.23
N GLY A 23 3.22 18.87 -24.09
CA GLY A 23 2.32 19.37 -23.05
C GLY A 23 3.01 20.46 -22.24
N GLY A 24 2.37 21.63 -22.10
CA GLY A 24 2.82 22.70 -21.20
C GLY A 24 3.13 22.15 -19.79
N LYS A 25 3.99 22.83 -19.05
CA LYS A 25 4.23 22.49 -17.64
C LYS A 25 2.91 22.55 -16.88
N MET A 26 2.74 21.65 -15.92
CA MET A 26 1.53 21.54 -15.11
C MET A 26 1.88 21.35 -13.64
N ILE A 27 1.20 22.08 -12.78
CA ILE A 27 1.21 21.85 -11.33
C ILE A 27 -0.11 21.21 -10.90
N SER A 28 -0.13 20.58 -9.72
CA SER A 28 -1.38 20.13 -9.13
C SER A 28 -1.68 20.81 -7.81
N LEU A 29 -2.96 21.06 -7.55
CA LEU A 29 -3.50 21.44 -6.24
C LEU A 29 -4.26 20.24 -5.68
N ILE A 30 -3.82 19.73 -4.52
CA ILE A 30 -4.46 18.62 -3.82
C ILE A 30 -5.24 19.19 -2.64
N LEU A 31 -6.56 19.21 -2.74
CA LEU A 31 -7.45 19.73 -1.68
C LEU A 31 -7.58 18.70 -0.56
N ALA A 32 -7.06 19.02 0.62
CA ALA A 32 -7.00 18.13 1.78
C ALA A 32 -7.32 18.85 3.11
N ALA A 33 -8.00 20.02 3.08
CA ALA A 33 -8.27 20.86 4.24
C ALA A 33 -9.54 20.49 5.01
N GLY A 34 -10.41 19.62 4.45
CA GLY A 34 -11.75 19.35 4.97
C GLY A 34 -11.80 18.60 6.30
N LYS A 35 -12.78 18.93 7.17
CA LYS A 35 -12.97 18.31 8.50
C LYS A 35 -13.32 16.82 8.46
N GLY A 36 -13.92 16.32 7.38
CA GLY A 36 -14.26 14.90 7.24
C GLY A 36 -15.21 14.34 8.30
N THR A 37 -16.16 15.12 8.80
CA THR A 37 -17.04 14.78 9.94
C THR A 37 -17.81 13.46 9.76
N ARG A 38 -18.15 13.10 8.52
CA ARG A 38 -18.83 11.82 8.17
C ARG A 38 -17.97 10.58 8.44
N MET A 39 -16.64 10.73 8.55
CA MET A 39 -15.74 9.65 8.92
C MET A 39 -15.85 9.22 10.38
N LYS A 40 -16.43 10.07 11.25
CA LYS A 40 -16.52 9.82 12.70
C LYS A 40 -15.17 9.32 13.25
N SER A 41 -14.09 10.05 12.97
CA SER A 41 -12.74 9.71 13.31
C SER A 41 -12.00 10.92 13.87
N GLU A 42 -11.11 10.68 14.81
CA GLU A 42 -10.18 11.69 15.29
C GLU A 42 -9.02 11.94 14.31
N ARG A 43 -8.79 11.05 13.37
CA ARG A 43 -7.78 11.20 12.32
C ARG A 43 -8.28 12.07 11.18
N SER A 44 -7.37 12.77 10.50
CA SER A 44 -7.70 13.45 9.25
C SER A 44 -8.25 12.44 8.22
N LYS A 45 -9.28 12.84 7.48
CA LYS A 45 -9.90 11.97 6.47
C LYS A 45 -8.90 11.40 5.48
N VAL A 46 -8.00 12.23 4.97
CA VAL A 46 -7.08 11.89 3.88
C VAL A 46 -5.91 11.01 4.29
N VAL A 47 -5.68 10.82 5.59
CA VAL A 47 -4.63 9.92 6.10
C VAL A 47 -5.12 8.50 6.37
N HIS A 48 -6.44 8.24 6.23
CA HIS A 48 -6.93 6.86 6.28
C HIS A 48 -6.35 6.06 5.12
N GLU A 49 -5.99 4.82 5.43
CA GLU A 49 -5.37 3.92 4.46
C GLU A 49 -6.41 3.18 3.63
N VAL A 50 -6.13 3.07 2.34
CA VAL A 50 -6.81 2.18 1.41
C VAL A 50 -5.74 1.24 0.84
N ASN A 51 -5.96 -0.05 0.95
CA ASN A 51 -5.03 -1.10 0.55
C ASN A 51 -3.59 -0.89 1.10
N GLY A 52 -3.50 -0.51 2.40
CA GLY A 52 -2.25 -0.28 3.12
C GLY A 52 -1.54 1.04 2.82
N VAL A 53 -2.16 1.97 2.07
CA VAL A 53 -1.55 3.26 1.70
C VAL A 53 -2.49 4.42 2.06
N PRO A 54 -2.03 5.47 2.76
CA PRO A 54 -2.82 6.68 3.00
C PRO A 54 -3.35 7.30 1.71
N MET A 55 -4.63 7.67 1.68
CA MET A 55 -5.29 8.18 0.47
C MET A 55 -4.56 9.36 -0.17
N VAL A 56 -4.13 10.32 0.62
CA VAL A 56 -3.39 11.49 0.12
C VAL A 56 -2.06 11.09 -0.54
N LYS A 57 -1.37 10.06 -0.03
CA LYS A 57 -0.15 9.52 -0.67
C LYS A 57 -0.47 8.83 -2.00
N MET A 58 -1.60 8.13 -2.09
CA MET A 58 -2.03 7.51 -3.34
C MET A 58 -2.26 8.54 -4.41
N VAL A 59 -3.00 9.61 -4.10
CA VAL A 59 -3.26 10.73 -5.02
C VAL A 59 -1.96 11.39 -5.45
N SER A 60 -1.06 11.68 -4.50
CA SER A 60 0.26 12.25 -4.80
C SER A 60 1.08 11.37 -5.75
N LYS A 61 1.17 10.07 -5.46
CA LYS A 61 1.88 9.07 -6.29
C LYS A 61 1.26 8.97 -7.68
N LEU A 62 -0.07 9.00 -7.78
CA LEU A 62 -0.79 9.01 -9.05
C LEU A 62 -0.38 10.19 -9.92
N LEU A 63 -0.42 11.41 -9.38
CA LEU A 63 -0.11 12.64 -10.11
C LEU A 63 1.35 12.65 -10.58
N LYS A 64 2.28 12.25 -9.71
CA LYS A 64 3.69 12.09 -10.09
C LYS A 64 3.86 11.06 -11.21
N ASN A 65 3.18 9.93 -11.14
CA ASN A 65 3.19 8.91 -12.19
C ASN A 65 2.55 9.40 -13.51
N ALA A 66 1.64 10.36 -13.44
CA ALA A 66 1.04 11.04 -14.61
C ALA A 66 1.92 12.18 -15.15
N GLY A 67 3.14 12.36 -14.63
CA GLY A 67 4.12 13.36 -15.07
C GLY A 67 3.86 14.76 -14.53
N ILE A 68 3.13 14.90 -13.41
CA ILE A 68 2.94 16.16 -12.69
C ILE A 68 3.87 16.13 -11.48
N GLU A 69 5.07 16.70 -11.68
CA GLU A 69 6.14 16.60 -10.68
C GLU A 69 5.90 17.52 -9.46
N LYS A 70 5.23 18.66 -9.67
CA LYS A 70 4.97 19.65 -8.64
C LYS A 70 3.53 19.56 -8.14
N SER A 71 3.37 19.26 -6.84
CA SER A 71 2.08 19.27 -6.15
C SER A 71 2.10 20.28 -5.01
N ILE A 72 1.06 21.09 -4.90
CA ILE A 72 0.81 22.02 -3.80
C ILE A 72 -0.39 21.51 -3.03
N TYR A 73 -0.25 21.33 -1.73
CA TYR A 73 -1.31 20.79 -0.90
C TYR A 73 -2.08 21.91 -0.22
N ILE A 74 -3.40 21.88 -0.31
CA ILE A 74 -4.26 22.78 0.47
C ILE A 74 -4.64 22.04 1.73
N LEU A 75 -4.02 22.43 2.84
CA LEU A 75 -4.17 21.79 4.15
C LEU A 75 -4.97 22.66 5.10
N GLY A 76 -5.55 22.11 6.13
CA GLY A 76 -6.34 22.84 7.13
C GLY A 76 -6.55 21.98 8.35
N HIS A 77 -7.73 21.40 8.52
CA HIS A 77 -8.04 20.56 9.68
C HIS A 77 -7.02 19.43 9.86
N ARG A 78 -6.34 19.37 11.02
CA ARG A 78 -5.26 18.41 11.35
C ARG A 78 -4.09 18.42 10.36
N MET A 79 -3.69 19.60 9.94
CA MET A 79 -2.59 19.80 8.99
C MET A 79 -1.32 19.03 9.39
N GLU A 80 -0.92 19.10 10.68
CA GLU A 80 0.29 18.42 11.17
C GLU A 80 0.25 16.89 10.95
N GLU A 81 -0.91 16.25 11.17
CA GLU A 81 -1.06 14.81 10.92
C GLU A 81 -0.87 14.48 9.44
N VAL A 82 -1.39 15.34 8.57
CA VAL A 82 -1.22 15.17 7.12
C VAL A 82 0.25 15.36 6.73
N LEU A 83 0.92 16.40 7.21
CA LEU A 83 2.35 16.65 6.96
C LEU A 83 3.23 15.51 7.48
N ASN A 84 2.99 15.02 8.69
CA ASN A 84 3.69 13.85 9.23
C ASN A 84 3.49 12.60 8.35
N THR A 85 2.35 12.50 7.67
CA THR A 85 2.06 11.39 6.76
C THR A 85 2.78 11.54 5.43
N ILE A 86 2.74 12.72 4.80
CA ILE A 86 3.26 12.93 3.42
C ILE A 86 4.72 13.35 3.37
N GLY A 87 5.26 13.89 4.47
CA GLY A 87 6.63 14.41 4.56
C GLY A 87 6.72 15.89 4.15
N GLU A 88 7.91 16.33 3.80
CA GLU A 88 8.17 17.70 3.34
C GLU A 88 7.56 17.94 1.96
N VAL A 89 6.60 18.87 1.88
CA VAL A 89 5.88 19.23 0.66
C VAL A 89 5.58 20.73 0.63
N GLU A 90 5.33 21.26 -0.55
CA GLU A 90 4.80 22.63 -0.68
C GLU A 90 3.31 22.65 -0.35
N TYR A 91 2.87 23.52 0.54
CA TYR A 91 1.48 23.63 0.95
C TYR A 91 1.02 25.06 1.18
N VAL A 92 -0.29 25.25 1.23
CA VAL A 92 -0.98 26.46 1.67
C VAL A 92 -2.00 26.07 2.73
N GLU A 93 -2.04 26.83 3.83
CA GLU A 93 -2.98 26.56 4.90
C GLU A 93 -4.33 27.24 4.65
N GLN A 94 -5.41 26.46 4.64
CA GLN A 94 -6.78 26.94 4.68
C GLN A 94 -7.28 27.03 6.13
N VAL A 95 -7.04 28.15 6.77
CA VAL A 95 -7.41 28.40 8.16
C VAL A 95 -8.95 28.32 8.33
N GLU A 96 -9.69 29.03 7.47
CA GLU A 96 -11.14 29.01 7.43
C GLU A 96 -11.63 28.18 6.25
N GLN A 97 -12.43 27.14 6.52
CA GLN A 97 -12.96 26.26 5.49
C GLN A 97 -14.22 26.87 4.84
N LEU A 98 -14.02 27.92 4.03
CA LEU A 98 -15.11 28.67 3.35
C LEU A 98 -15.49 28.08 1.98
N GLY A 99 -15.19 26.82 1.72
CA GLY A 99 -15.57 26.13 0.50
C GLY A 99 -14.38 25.77 -0.41
N THR A 100 -14.68 25.05 -1.49
CA THR A 100 -13.66 24.51 -2.43
C THR A 100 -13.06 25.61 -3.33
N GLY A 101 -13.84 26.62 -3.70
CA GLY A 101 -13.36 27.81 -4.41
C GLY A 101 -12.40 28.62 -3.54
N HIS A 102 -12.70 28.79 -2.25
CA HIS A 102 -11.79 29.44 -1.29
C HIS A 102 -10.47 28.67 -1.15
N ALA A 103 -10.53 27.33 -1.10
CA ALA A 103 -9.34 26.48 -1.01
C ALA A 103 -8.37 26.70 -2.18
N VAL A 104 -8.90 26.94 -3.38
CA VAL A 104 -8.07 27.25 -4.56
C VAL A 104 -7.66 28.73 -4.58
N LEU A 105 -8.53 29.63 -4.14
CA LEU A 105 -8.25 31.08 -4.11
C LEU A 105 -7.05 31.43 -3.21
N ILE A 106 -6.90 30.79 -2.05
CA ILE A 106 -5.75 31.02 -1.16
C ILE A 106 -4.42 30.55 -1.76
N ALA A 107 -4.44 29.67 -2.77
CA ALA A 107 -3.26 29.24 -3.50
C ALA A 107 -2.91 30.16 -4.69
N LYS A 108 -3.63 31.29 -4.86
CA LYS A 108 -3.47 32.22 -5.97
C LYS A 108 -2.03 32.63 -6.23
N GLU A 109 -1.30 33.05 -5.18
CA GLU A 109 0.10 33.46 -5.29
C GLU A 109 0.97 32.33 -5.84
N LYS A 110 0.75 31.09 -5.36
CA LYS A 110 1.49 29.92 -5.85
C LYS A 110 1.18 29.59 -7.31
N ILE A 111 -0.05 29.79 -7.76
CA ILE A 111 -0.44 29.63 -9.16
C ILE A 111 0.24 30.71 -10.01
N GLU A 112 0.25 31.95 -9.56
CA GLU A 112 0.89 33.09 -10.25
C GLU A 112 2.41 32.96 -10.35
N GLU A 113 3.07 32.42 -9.30
CA GLU A 113 4.51 32.15 -9.29
C GLU A 113 4.90 31.12 -10.36
N ASN A 114 4.11 30.04 -10.50
CA ASN A 114 4.43 28.94 -11.41
C ASN A 114 4.07 29.25 -12.88
N LYS A 115 2.93 29.89 -13.13
CA LYS A 115 2.39 30.21 -14.47
C LYS A 115 2.16 28.97 -15.35
N ASP A 116 2.00 27.83 -14.74
CA ASP A 116 1.76 26.54 -15.40
C ASP A 116 0.26 26.20 -15.36
N ASP A 117 -0.19 25.30 -16.24
CA ASP A 117 -1.55 24.77 -16.17
C ASP A 117 -1.78 24.09 -14.82
N VAL A 118 -3.01 24.12 -14.33
CA VAL A 118 -3.33 23.70 -12.97
C VAL A 118 -4.30 22.52 -12.98
N LEU A 119 -3.83 21.36 -12.50
CA LEU A 119 -4.74 20.25 -12.19
C LEU A 119 -5.20 20.38 -10.74
N ILE A 120 -6.51 20.33 -10.51
CA ILE A 120 -7.12 20.35 -9.18
C ILE A 120 -7.76 19.00 -8.91
N THR A 121 -7.48 18.42 -7.74
CA THR A 121 -8.07 17.17 -7.28
C THR A 121 -8.18 17.13 -5.76
N TYR A 122 -8.85 16.12 -5.23
CA TYR A 122 -9.01 15.95 -3.79
C TYR A 122 -8.10 14.86 -3.24
N GLY A 123 -7.63 15.03 -2.00
CA GLY A 123 -6.81 14.03 -1.32
C GLY A 123 -7.56 12.76 -0.88
N ASP A 124 -8.87 12.71 -1.09
CA ASP A 124 -9.76 11.59 -0.73
C ASP A 124 -10.34 10.82 -1.93
N THR A 125 -9.74 10.98 -3.11
CA THR A 125 -10.11 10.26 -4.35
C THR A 125 -9.02 9.26 -4.76
N PRO A 126 -8.78 8.18 -3.98
CA PRO A 126 -7.63 7.29 -4.15
C PRO A 126 -7.75 6.35 -5.36
N LEU A 127 -8.93 6.27 -6.00
CA LEU A 127 -9.23 5.28 -7.03
C LEU A 127 -8.99 5.76 -8.46
N LEU A 128 -8.65 7.05 -8.64
CA LEU A 128 -8.32 7.63 -9.95
C LEU A 128 -7.16 6.88 -10.61
N ARG A 129 -7.20 6.78 -11.94
CA ARG A 129 -6.16 6.10 -12.72
C ARG A 129 -5.28 7.10 -13.47
N LYS A 130 -4.01 6.72 -13.64
CA LYS A 130 -3.04 7.48 -14.42
C LYS A 130 -3.50 7.70 -15.85
N GLU A 131 -4.08 6.67 -16.46
CA GLU A 131 -4.58 6.67 -17.83
C GLU A 131 -5.66 7.72 -18.02
N THR A 132 -6.56 7.85 -17.04
CA THR A 132 -7.63 8.87 -17.02
C THR A 132 -7.07 10.28 -17.01
N ILE A 133 -6.12 10.54 -16.10
CA ILE A 133 -5.43 11.84 -16.04
C ILE A 133 -4.71 12.15 -17.35
N ASN A 134 -4.01 11.18 -17.94
CA ASN A 134 -3.29 11.39 -19.18
C ASN A 134 -4.25 11.70 -20.36
N ARG A 135 -5.35 10.99 -20.51
CA ARG A 135 -6.36 11.24 -21.55
C ARG A 135 -7.04 12.59 -21.36
N MET A 136 -7.28 12.98 -20.10
CA MET A 136 -7.82 14.30 -19.79
C MET A 136 -6.86 15.42 -20.20
N LYS A 137 -5.54 15.27 -19.93
CA LYS A 137 -4.47 16.17 -20.37
C LYS A 137 -4.40 16.25 -21.90
N GLU A 138 -4.43 15.12 -22.58
CA GLU A 138 -4.42 15.05 -24.05
C GLU A 138 -5.59 15.82 -24.67
N LYS A 139 -6.81 15.61 -24.18
CA LYS A 139 -8.01 16.32 -24.64
C LYS A 139 -7.91 17.82 -24.38
N PHE A 140 -7.46 18.22 -23.17
CA PHE A 140 -7.28 19.61 -22.78
C PHE A 140 -6.37 20.37 -23.76
N HIS A 141 -5.23 19.78 -24.12
CA HIS A 141 -4.29 20.41 -25.03
C HIS A 141 -4.74 20.36 -26.51
N ASN A 142 -5.23 19.19 -26.95
CA ASN A 142 -5.62 19.01 -28.36
C ASN A 142 -6.79 19.93 -28.77
N GLU A 143 -7.74 20.15 -27.87
CA GLU A 143 -8.88 21.03 -28.12
C GLU A 143 -8.60 22.49 -27.69
N ASN A 144 -7.41 22.76 -27.15
CA ASN A 144 -7.00 24.07 -26.63
C ASN A 144 -8.04 24.64 -25.65
N LEU A 145 -8.49 23.83 -24.70
CA LEU A 145 -9.48 24.20 -23.69
C LEU A 145 -8.89 25.16 -22.65
N ASP A 146 -9.72 26.01 -22.08
CA ASP A 146 -9.37 26.87 -20.95
C ASP A 146 -9.66 26.17 -19.62
N CYS A 147 -10.66 25.27 -19.64
CA CYS A 147 -10.95 24.34 -18.55
C CYS A 147 -11.46 23.02 -19.10
N ILE A 148 -11.06 21.91 -18.48
CA ILE A 148 -11.66 20.60 -18.68
C ILE A 148 -12.03 19.99 -17.33
N ILE A 149 -13.22 19.38 -17.27
CA ILE A 149 -13.78 18.75 -16.09
C ILE A 149 -13.77 17.24 -16.31
N LEU A 150 -13.29 16.48 -15.33
CA LEU A 150 -13.53 15.04 -15.31
C LEU A 150 -14.99 14.80 -14.92
N SER A 151 -15.76 14.15 -15.77
CA SER A 151 -17.16 13.80 -15.52
C SER A 151 -17.40 12.30 -15.59
N CYS A 152 -18.50 11.86 -15.02
CA CYS A 152 -18.92 10.46 -15.04
C CYS A 152 -20.45 10.40 -15.13
N ASN A 153 -20.98 9.46 -15.93
CA ASN A 153 -22.40 9.13 -15.91
C ASN A 153 -22.68 8.11 -14.80
N MET A 154 -23.30 8.54 -13.72
CA MET A 154 -23.61 7.71 -12.55
C MET A 154 -25.00 7.11 -12.61
N LYS A 155 -25.14 5.87 -12.14
CA LYS A 155 -26.45 5.23 -11.91
C LYS A 155 -27.25 6.01 -10.86
N ASP A 156 -26.60 6.35 -9.75
CA ASP A 156 -27.14 7.19 -8.69
C ASP A 156 -26.27 8.46 -8.54
N PRO A 157 -26.69 9.60 -9.13
CA PRO A 157 -25.95 10.85 -9.09
C PRO A 157 -26.15 11.65 -7.78
N PHE A 158 -26.84 11.10 -6.78
CA PHE A 158 -27.14 11.78 -5.53
C PHE A 158 -25.89 12.38 -4.86
N ALA A 159 -26.01 13.60 -4.39
CA ALA A 159 -24.96 14.39 -3.72
C ALA A 159 -23.81 14.90 -4.61
N TYR A 160 -23.85 14.70 -5.92
CA TYR A 160 -22.89 15.27 -6.85
C TYR A 160 -23.45 16.50 -7.57
N GLY A 161 -22.58 17.42 -8.00
CA GLY A 161 -22.93 18.50 -8.92
C GLY A 161 -23.27 17.96 -10.31
N ARG A 162 -24.27 18.52 -10.96
CA ARG A 162 -24.71 18.13 -12.32
C ARG A 162 -23.99 18.94 -13.38
N ILE A 163 -23.44 18.30 -14.40
CA ILE A 163 -22.87 18.96 -15.57
C ILE A 163 -23.98 19.44 -16.50
N ILE A 164 -24.05 20.75 -16.71
CA ILE A 164 -25.02 21.35 -17.64
C ILE A 164 -24.33 21.63 -18.98
N LYS A 165 -24.89 21.08 -20.05
CA LYS A 165 -24.37 21.28 -21.41
C LYS A 165 -25.38 22.01 -22.28
N LYS A 166 -24.86 22.87 -23.15
CA LYS A 166 -25.62 23.52 -24.21
C LYS A 166 -24.83 23.37 -25.52
N ASP A 167 -25.47 22.88 -26.55
CA ASP A 167 -24.86 22.60 -27.85
C ASP A 167 -23.54 21.79 -27.77
N GLY A 168 -23.50 20.83 -26.83
CA GLY A 168 -22.34 19.96 -26.57
C GLY A 168 -21.25 20.57 -25.68
N ASN A 169 -21.29 21.86 -25.38
CA ASN A 169 -20.34 22.55 -24.52
C ASN A 169 -20.80 22.58 -23.08
N VAL A 170 -19.89 22.44 -22.13
CA VAL A 170 -20.19 22.61 -20.70
C VAL A 170 -20.41 24.09 -20.42
N VAL A 171 -21.57 24.45 -19.85
CA VAL A 171 -21.93 25.82 -19.54
C VAL A 171 -22.05 26.10 -18.05
N ASP A 172 -22.33 25.08 -17.23
CA ASP A 172 -22.47 25.25 -15.79
C ASP A 172 -22.29 23.91 -15.04
N ILE A 173 -22.06 23.99 -13.72
CA ILE A 173 -22.17 22.88 -12.80
C ILE A 173 -23.10 23.30 -11.67
N ILE A 174 -24.20 22.59 -11.49
CA ILE A 174 -25.20 22.91 -10.45
C ILE A 174 -25.08 21.91 -9.33
N GLU A 175 -24.81 22.38 -8.13
CA GLU A 175 -24.72 21.57 -6.93
C GLU A 175 -26.07 20.90 -6.59
N GLU A 176 -26.05 19.67 -6.05
CA GLU A 176 -27.26 18.88 -5.73
C GLU A 176 -28.34 19.67 -4.99
N LYS A 177 -27.94 20.52 -4.02
CA LYS A 177 -28.88 21.28 -3.18
C LYS A 177 -29.53 22.46 -3.91
N GLU A 178 -28.95 22.91 -5.00
CA GLU A 178 -29.42 24.05 -5.83
C GLU A 178 -30.09 23.59 -7.11
N ALA A 179 -29.99 22.27 -7.41
CA ALA A 179 -30.56 21.68 -8.61
C ALA A 179 -32.11 21.57 -8.52
N THR A 180 -32.76 21.97 -9.62
CA THR A 180 -34.19 21.70 -9.80
C THR A 180 -34.47 20.19 -9.96
N GLU A 181 -35.69 19.74 -9.81
CA GLU A 181 -36.08 18.33 -9.98
C GLU A 181 -35.76 17.80 -11.40
N GLU A 182 -35.83 18.66 -12.42
CA GLU A 182 -35.40 18.29 -13.79
C GLU A 182 -33.88 18.14 -13.88
N GLN A 183 -33.10 19.04 -13.27
CA GLN A 183 -31.64 18.99 -13.27
C GLN A 183 -31.11 17.80 -12.48
N LYS A 184 -31.77 17.39 -11.41
CA LYS A 184 -31.43 16.16 -10.63
C LYS A 184 -31.52 14.88 -11.47
N LYS A 185 -32.29 14.85 -12.57
CA LYS A 185 -32.38 13.71 -13.47
C LYS A 185 -31.13 13.54 -14.35
N ILE A 186 -30.28 14.57 -14.46
CA ILE A 186 -29.03 14.51 -15.22
C ILE A 186 -28.10 13.51 -14.53
N LYS A 187 -27.59 12.56 -15.31
CA LYS A 187 -26.70 11.49 -14.83
C LYS A 187 -25.22 11.86 -14.88
N GLU A 188 -24.84 12.80 -15.76
CA GLU A 188 -23.46 13.26 -15.86
C GLU A 188 -23.14 14.20 -14.69
N VAL A 189 -22.20 13.77 -13.86
CA VAL A 189 -21.82 14.47 -12.64
C VAL A 189 -20.40 15.02 -12.71
N ASN A 190 -20.19 16.07 -11.93
CA ASN A 190 -18.89 16.64 -11.65
C ASN A 190 -18.15 15.75 -10.62
N THR A 191 -16.95 15.30 -10.96
CA THR A 191 -16.12 14.47 -10.07
C THR A 191 -15.23 15.28 -9.14
N GLY A 192 -15.11 16.59 -9.39
CA GLY A 192 -14.22 17.48 -8.64
C GLY A 192 -12.75 17.47 -9.14
N VAL A 193 -12.48 16.84 -10.26
CA VAL A 193 -11.15 16.87 -10.90
C VAL A 193 -11.19 17.78 -12.12
N TYR A 194 -10.26 18.74 -12.18
CA TYR A 194 -10.23 19.75 -13.22
C TYR A 194 -8.81 19.97 -13.73
N ILE A 195 -8.68 20.41 -14.98
CA ILE A 195 -7.47 21.06 -15.49
C ILE A 195 -7.87 22.43 -16.02
N PHE A 196 -7.14 23.46 -15.60
CA PHE A 196 -7.35 24.84 -16.04
C PHE A 196 -6.06 25.40 -16.63
N LYS A 197 -6.19 26.27 -17.63
CA LYS A 197 -5.13 27.25 -17.89
C LYS A 197 -5.03 28.20 -16.71
N TYR A 198 -3.81 28.48 -16.22
CA TYR A 198 -3.65 29.30 -15.00
C TYR A 198 -4.31 30.68 -15.08
N LYS A 199 -4.23 31.36 -16.24
CA LYS A 199 -4.83 32.69 -16.43
C LYS A 199 -6.35 32.66 -16.31
N SER A 200 -6.98 31.70 -16.98
CA SER A 200 -8.43 31.55 -16.97
C SER A 200 -8.94 31.20 -15.57
N LEU A 201 -8.18 30.34 -14.84
CA LEU A 201 -8.49 30.02 -13.43
C LEU A 201 -8.43 31.27 -12.55
N LEU A 202 -7.33 32.04 -12.62
CA LEU A 202 -7.16 33.25 -11.79
C LEU A 202 -8.23 34.32 -12.05
N GLU A 203 -8.63 34.50 -13.33
CA GLU A 203 -9.70 35.40 -13.67
C GLU A 203 -11.05 34.95 -13.12
N ALA A 204 -11.37 33.65 -13.22
CA ALA A 204 -12.61 33.11 -12.70
C ALA A 204 -12.65 33.17 -11.18
N LEU A 205 -11.55 32.83 -10.48
CA LEU A 205 -11.43 32.91 -9.03
C LEU A 205 -11.65 34.34 -8.49
N GLY A 206 -11.26 35.36 -9.25
CA GLY A 206 -11.50 36.76 -8.90
C GLY A 206 -13.00 37.16 -8.92
N LYS A 207 -13.87 36.34 -9.50
CA LYS A 207 -15.30 36.63 -9.69
C LYS A 207 -16.23 35.72 -8.90
N ILE A 208 -15.73 34.64 -8.27
CA ILE A 208 -16.55 33.76 -7.42
C ILE A 208 -17.04 34.51 -6.18
N ASN A 209 -18.21 34.13 -5.70
CA ASN A 209 -18.80 34.69 -4.48
C ASN A 209 -19.41 33.58 -3.62
N ASN A 210 -19.92 33.92 -2.44
CA ASN A 210 -20.54 32.96 -1.51
C ASN A 210 -22.05 33.15 -1.39
N ASN A 211 -22.71 33.77 -2.38
CA ASN A 211 -24.16 34.00 -2.41
C ASN A 211 -24.90 32.73 -2.81
N ASN A 212 -24.85 31.68 -1.98
CA ASN A 212 -25.49 30.39 -2.22
C ASN A 212 -26.03 29.82 -0.90
N ILE A 213 -26.76 28.70 -0.96
CA ILE A 213 -27.46 28.08 0.19
C ILE A 213 -26.48 27.76 1.36
N LYS A 214 -25.22 27.47 1.08
CA LYS A 214 -24.24 27.15 2.12
C LYS A 214 -23.40 28.33 2.59
N GLY A 215 -23.41 29.46 1.88
CA GLY A 215 -22.53 30.60 2.14
C GLY A 215 -21.04 30.28 1.86
N GLU A 216 -20.76 29.32 0.98
CA GLU A 216 -19.42 28.85 0.64
C GLU A 216 -19.01 29.35 -0.75
N TYR A 217 -17.71 29.57 -0.97
CA TYR A 217 -17.16 29.79 -2.31
C TYR A 217 -17.03 28.45 -3.02
N TYR A 218 -17.84 28.23 -4.06
CA TYR A 218 -17.79 26.99 -4.82
C TYR A 218 -16.77 27.10 -5.97
N LEU A 219 -15.92 26.09 -6.12
CA LEU A 219 -15.04 25.99 -7.28
C LEU A 219 -15.85 25.79 -8.58
N THR A 220 -16.99 25.13 -8.47
CA THR A 220 -17.92 24.90 -9.58
C THR A 220 -18.45 26.18 -10.21
N ASP A 221 -18.55 27.30 -9.47
CA ASP A 221 -18.97 28.60 -10.01
C ASP A 221 -18.00 29.13 -11.07
N THR A 222 -16.72 28.74 -11.03
CA THR A 222 -15.72 29.10 -12.05
C THR A 222 -16.14 28.64 -13.44
N ILE A 223 -16.87 27.55 -13.56
CA ILE A 223 -17.29 26.97 -14.83
C ILE A 223 -18.28 27.88 -15.55
N LYS A 224 -19.30 28.33 -14.83
CA LYS A 224 -20.26 29.30 -15.35
C LYS A 224 -19.59 30.61 -15.74
N ILE A 225 -18.73 31.16 -14.88
CA ILE A 225 -17.98 32.39 -15.11
C ILE A 225 -17.15 32.28 -16.37
N LEU A 226 -16.44 31.16 -16.59
CA LEU A 226 -15.65 30.93 -17.79
C LEU A 226 -16.54 30.82 -19.04
N SER A 227 -17.61 30.03 -18.96
CA SER A 227 -18.54 29.86 -20.09
C SER A 227 -19.18 31.19 -20.52
N GLU A 228 -19.66 31.98 -19.57
CA GLU A 228 -20.23 33.32 -19.84
C GLU A 228 -19.18 34.32 -20.35
N GLY A 229 -17.90 34.14 -19.96
CA GLY A 229 -16.76 34.92 -20.44
C GLY A 229 -16.26 34.51 -21.83
N GLY A 230 -16.89 33.52 -22.48
CA GLY A 230 -16.51 33.07 -23.83
C GLY A 230 -15.28 32.15 -23.87
N TYR A 231 -14.84 31.63 -22.71
CA TYR A 231 -13.76 30.66 -22.62
C TYR A 231 -14.23 29.24 -23.03
N LYS A 232 -13.31 28.44 -23.53
CA LYS A 232 -13.58 27.06 -23.96
C LYS A 232 -13.59 26.11 -22.79
N VAL A 233 -14.77 25.67 -22.35
CA VAL A 233 -14.95 24.70 -21.28
C VAL A 233 -15.42 23.37 -21.86
N GLY A 234 -14.69 22.28 -21.53
CA GLY A 234 -15.02 20.93 -21.96
C GLY A 234 -15.16 19.97 -20.79
N SER A 235 -15.61 18.75 -21.08
CA SER A 235 -15.58 17.63 -20.13
C SER A 235 -14.87 16.43 -20.75
N TYR A 236 -14.26 15.61 -19.89
CA TYR A 236 -13.81 14.27 -20.22
C TYR A 236 -14.63 13.28 -19.39
N GLU A 237 -15.50 12.55 -20.07
CA GLU A 237 -16.41 11.61 -19.45
C GLU A 237 -15.74 10.23 -19.33
N ILE A 238 -15.75 9.65 -18.13
CA ILE A 238 -15.29 8.28 -17.88
C ILE A 238 -16.47 7.34 -17.65
N VAL A 239 -16.24 6.06 -17.93
CA VAL A 239 -17.25 5.01 -17.83
C VAL A 239 -17.22 4.32 -16.46
N ASP A 240 -16.04 4.20 -15.84
CA ASP A 240 -15.85 3.50 -14.56
C ASP A 240 -16.20 4.42 -13.38
N GLU A 241 -17.42 4.28 -12.87
CA GLU A 241 -17.92 5.05 -11.70
C GLU A 241 -17.02 4.89 -10.46
N ASP A 242 -16.34 3.75 -10.34
CA ASP A 242 -15.47 3.46 -9.20
C ASP A 242 -14.24 4.41 -9.13
N GLU A 243 -13.76 4.90 -10.30
CA GLU A 243 -12.59 5.78 -10.32
C GLU A 243 -12.81 7.09 -9.55
N VAL A 244 -14.04 7.57 -9.49
CA VAL A 244 -14.37 8.89 -8.92
C VAL A 244 -15.01 8.81 -7.54
N LEU A 245 -14.99 7.63 -6.93
CA LEU A 245 -15.50 7.45 -5.57
C LEU A 245 -14.65 8.27 -4.58
N GLY A 246 -15.24 9.35 -4.05
CA GLY A 246 -14.68 10.09 -2.93
C GLY A 246 -14.96 9.37 -1.60
N VAL A 247 -13.93 9.12 -0.82
CA VAL A 247 -14.05 8.43 0.47
C VAL A 247 -14.42 9.42 1.58
N ASN A 248 -15.67 9.43 1.97
CA ASN A 248 -16.23 10.34 2.96
C ASN A 248 -16.78 9.65 4.20
N SER A 249 -16.89 8.32 4.19
CA SER A 249 -17.40 7.51 5.30
C SER A 249 -16.63 6.19 5.43
N LYS A 250 -16.78 5.51 6.58
CA LYS A 250 -16.17 4.18 6.79
C LYS A 250 -16.71 3.13 5.81
N ALA A 251 -17.97 3.25 5.39
CA ALA A 251 -18.53 2.36 4.36
C ALA A 251 -17.87 2.58 3.00
N GLN A 252 -17.68 3.84 2.58
CA GLN A 252 -16.95 4.17 1.35
C GLN A 252 -15.47 3.79 1.44
N LEU A 253 -14.86 3.90 2.63
CA LEU A 253 -13.50 3.40 2.86
C LEU A 253 -13.40 1.88 2.63
N ALA A 254 -14.35 1.11 3.13
CA ALA A 254 -14.41 -0.34 2.91
C ALA A 254 -14.62 -0.68 1.42
N GLN A 255 -15.48 0.06 0.72
CA GLN A 255 -15.70 -0.07 -0.72
C GLN A 255 -14.42 0.22 -1.51
N ALA A 256 -13.73 1.32 -1.21
CA ALA A 256 -12.46 1.66 -1.87
C ALA A 256 -11.38 0.60 -1.64
N ASN A 257 -11.28 0.04 -0.41
CA ASN A 257 -10.40 -1.09 -0.11
C ASN A 257 -10.72 -2.32 -0.98
N LYS A 258 -12.00 -2.65 -1.13
CA LYS A 258 -12.41 -3.78 -1.98
C LYS A 258 -12.01 -3.55 -3.44
N ILE A 259 -12.29 -2.37 -4.00
CA ILE A 259 -11.98 -2.03 -5.39
C ILE A 259 -10.47 -2.12 -5.65
N LEU A 260 -9.63 -1.53 -4.79
CA LEU A 260 -8.17 -1.58 -4.96
C LEU A 260 -7.61 -2.99 -4.79
N ARG A 261 -8.13 -3.76 -3.83
CA ARG A 261 -7.77 -5.17 -3.69
C ARG A 261 -8.09 -5.97 -4.95
N ASP A 262 -9.30 -5.81 -5.49
CA ASP A 262 -9.71 -6.51 -6.70
C ASP A 262 -8.83 -6.11 -7.91
N ARG A 263 -8.49 -4.82 -8.05
CA ARG A 263 -7.55 -4.33 -9.07
C ARG A 263 -6.14 -4.91 -8.88
N LYS A 264 -5.64 -4.93 -7.63
CA LYS A 264 -4.32 -5.49 -7.30
C LYS A 264 -4.26 -6.99 -7.59
N ASN A 265 -5.27 -7.74 -7.16
CA ASN A 265 -5.35 -9.18 -7.39
C ASN A 265 -5.40 -9.50 -8.89
N LEU A 266 -6.20 -8.75 -9.67
CA LEU A 266 -6.25 -8.90 -11.11
C LEU A 266 -4.88 -8.64 -11.76
N GLN A 267 -4.22 -7.53 -11.38
CA GLN A 267 -2.88 -7.20 -11.87
C GLN A 267 -1.86 -8.30 -11.59
N LEU A 268 -1.90 -8.91 -10.40
CA LEU A 268 -1.00 -10.00 -10.04
C LEU A 268 -1.27 -11.26 -10.88
N MET A 269 -2.54 -11.59 -11.13
CA MET A 269 -2.92 -12.70 -12.00
C MET A 269 -2.50 -12.45 -13.45
N ASP A 270 -2.68 -11.26 -13.97
CA ASP A 270 -2.21 -10.86 -15.31
C ASP A 270 -0.68 -10.95 -15.44
N ASN A 271 0.05 -10.79 -14.33
CA ASN A 271 1.50 -10.94 -14.25
C ASN A 271 1.96 -12.39 -13.96
N GLY A 272 1.04 -13.35 -13.93
CA GLY A 272 1.35 -14.77 -13.84
C GLY A 272 1.26 -15.40 -12.45
N ALA A 273 0.83 -14.67 -11.41
CA ALA A 273 0.51 -15.26 -10.12
C ALA A 273 -0.84 -16.02 -10.17
N ILE A 274 -0.97 -17.06 -9.37
CA ILE A 274 -2.20 -17.88 -9.30
C ILE A 274 -2.88 -17.63 -7.95
N LEU A 275 -4.01 -16.94 -7.96
CA LEU A 275 -4.85 -16.74 -6.77
C LEU A 275 -6.04 -17.70 -6.85
N ILE A 276 -6.12 -18.65 -5.93
CA ILE A 276 -7.19 -19.67 -5.92
C ILE A 276 -8.55 -19.02 -5.60
N ASP A 277 -8.57 -18.08 -4.65
CA ASP A 277 -9.76 -17.29 -4.32
C ASP A 277 -9.38 -15.82 -4.12
N PRO A 278 -9.44 -15.00 -5.18
CA PRO A 278 -9.12 -13.58 -5.08
C PRO A 278 -10.01 -12.81 -4.09
N ALA A 279 -11.23 -13.28 -3.84
CA ALA A 279 -12.19 -12.57 -2.97
C ALA A 279 -11.77 -12.62 -1.49
N THR A 280 -11.12 -13.69 -1.05
CA THR A 280 -10.64 -13.86 0.34
C THR A 280 -9.13 -13.64 0.49
N THR A 281 -8.45 -13.22 -0.58
CA THR A 281 -7.01 -12.94 -0.58
C THR A 281 -6.77 -11.43 -0.47
N TYR A 282 -6.06 -11.00 0.58
CA TYR A 282 -5.77 -9.60 0.89
C TYR A 282 -4.31 -9.29 0.61
N ILE A 283 -4.04 -8.58 -0.49
CA ILE A 283 -2.68 -8.21 -0.92
C ILE A 283 -2.59 -6.70 -1.04
N GLU A 284 -1.69 -6.08 -0.28
CA GLU A 284 -1.50 -4.63 -0.29
C GLU A 284 -0.79 -4.14 -1.56
N GLU A 285 -0.91 -2.85 -1.82
CA GLU A 285 -0.49 -2.17 -3.06
C GLU A 285 0.99 -2.39 -3.40
N ASN A 286 1.87 -2.33 -2.40
CA ASN A 286 3.32 -2.41 -2.62
C ASN A 286 3.88 -3.84 -2.72
N VAL A 287 3.03 -4.86 -2.57
CA VAL A 287 3.44 -6.27 -2.62
C VAL A 287 3.77 -6.67 -4.06
N GLU A 288 4.87 -7.40 -4.23
CA GLU A 288 5.30 -7.99 -5.50
C GLU A 288 5.25 -9.51 -5.39
N ILE A 289 4.72 -10.20 -6.42
CA ILE A 289 4.64 -11.67 -6.47
C ILE A 289 5.10 -12.14 -7.85
N GLY A 290 5.99 -13.14 -7.87
CA GLY A 290 6.53 -13.74 -9.08
C GLY A 290 5.55 -14.69 -9.77
N GLU A 291 5.86 -15.01 -11.03
CA GLU A 291 5.11 -15.94 -11.88
C GLU A 291 5.00 -17.33 -11.24
N ASP A 292 3.91 -18.06 -11.53
CA ASP A 292 3.63 -19.43 -11.08
C ASP A 292 3.57 -19.60 -9.54
N THR A 293 3.56 -18.50 -8.78
CA THR A 293 3.33 -18.54 -7.34
C THR A 293 1.85 -18.70 -7.06
N VAL A 294 1.49 -19.72 -6.26
CA VAL A 294 0.11 -20.07 -5.91
C VAL A 294 -0.23 -19.52 -4.53
N ILE A 295 -1.28 -18.71 -4.47
CA ILE A 295 -1.83 -18.13 -3.23
C ILE A 295 -3.19 -18.74 -2.93
N TYR A 296 -3.31 -19.38 -1.79
CA TYR A 296 -4.54 -20.03 -1.33
C TYR A 296 -5.48 -19.05 -0.60
N PRO A 297 -6.75 -19.45 -0.36
CA PRO A 297 -7.73 -18.59 0.32
C PRO A 297 -7.28 -18.12 1.72
N ASN A 298 -7.79 -16.97 2.16
CA ASN A 298 -7.53 -16.38 3.48
C ASN A 298 -6.05 -16.05 3.75
N VAL A 299 -5.30 -15.75 2.70
CA VAL A 299 -3.93 -15.25 2.83
C VAL A 299 -3.93 -13.73 2.91
N ILE A 300 -3.08 -13.18 3.79
CA ILE A 300 -2.87 -11.73 3.96
C ILE A 300 -1.40 -11.41 3.71
N ILE A 301 -1.11 -10.56 2.73
CA ILE A 301 0.26 -10.14 2.39
C ILE A 301 0.33 -8.62 2.41
N GLN A 302 1.22 -8.07 3.26
CA GLN A 302 1.22 -6.66 3.60
C GLN A 302 2.60 -6.02 3.48
N GLY A 303 2.59 -4.67 3.44
CA GLY A 303 3.78 -3.85 3.44
C GLY A 303 4.61 -3.96 2.15
N ASN A 304 5.93 -3.88 2.30
CA ASN A 304 6.86 -3.99 1.18
C ASN A 304 7.34 -5.45 0.98
N THR A 305 6.39 -6.40 0.99
CA THR A 305 6.69 -7.83 0.84
C THR A 305 6.96 -8.16 -0.63
N LYS A 306 8.00 -8.97 -0.84
CA LYS A 306 8.36 -9.51 -2.16
C LYS A 306 8.38 -11.03 -2.11
N ILE A 307 7.64 -11.68 -3.01
CA ILE A 307 7.58 -13.13 -3.15
C ILE A 307 8.10 -13.51 -4.53
N GLY A 308 9.00 -14.46 -4.59
CA GLY A 308 9.61 -14.98 -5.81
C GLY A 308 8.65 -15.84 -6.65
N LYS A 309 9.22 -16.66 -7.52
CA LYS A 309 8.50 -17.56 -8.44
C LYS A 309 8.28 -18.95 -7.82
N ASN A 310 7.27 -19.66 -8.34
CA ASN A 310 6.98 -21.05 -7.97
C ASN A 310 6.77 -21.26 -6.46
N CYS A 311 6.38 -20.24 -5.72
CA CYS A 311 6.07 -20.36 -4.30
C CYS A 311 4.67 -20.90 -4.07
N ILE A 312 4.45 -21.53 -2.91
CA ILE A 312 3.13 -22.03 -2.49
C ILE A 312 2.80 -21.42 -1.13
N ILE A 313 1.87 -20.47 -1.11
CA ILE A 313 1.40 -19.81 0.10
C ILE A 313 0.03 -20.35 0.46
N LEU A 314 -0.01 -21.26 1.41
CA LEU A 314 -1.22 -21.94 1.83
C LEU A 314 -2.10 -21.08 2.75
N SER A 315 -3.36 -21.50 2.90
CA SER A 315 -4.39 -20.76 3.62
C SER A 315 -3.99 -20.34 5.03
N ASN A 316 -4.57 -19.23 5.49
CA ASN A 316 -4.36 -18.65 6.83
C ASN A 316 -2.92 -18.20 7.11
N THR A 317 -2.14 -17.96 6.07
CA THR A 317 -0.78 -17.40 6.16
C THR A 317 -0.85 -15.88 6.15
N ARG A 318 -0.10 -15.24 7.04
CA ARG A 318 0.13 -13.80 7.03
C ARG A 318 1.61 -13.49 6.84
N ILE A 319 1.92 -12.62 5.87
CA ILE A 319 3.28 -12.20 5.55
C ILE A 319 3.34 -10.68 5.55
N GLU A 320 4.29 -10.11 6.28
CA GLU A 320 4.45 -8.66 6.40
C GLU A 320 5.91 -8.24 6.23
N ASN A 321 6.17 -7.23 5.37
CA ASN A 321 7.49 -6.61 5.17
C ASN A 321 8.64 -7.61 5.02
N SER A 322 8.44 -8.70 4.27
CA SER A 322 9.36 -9.83 4.18
C SER A 322 9.83 -10.08 2.74
N ILE A 323 10.98 -10.72 2.62
CA ILE A 323 11.55 -11.14 1.34
C ILE A 323 11.51 -12.66 1.26
N ILE A 324 10.72 -13.17 0.33
CA ILE A 324 10.54 -14.60 0.08
C ILE A 324 11.14 -14.87 -1.31
N LYS A 325 12.14 -15.74 -1.39
CA LYS A 325 12.76 -16.13 -2.65
C LYS A 325 11.94 -17.22 -3.37
N ASP A 326 12.51 -17.80 -4.41
CA ASP A 326 11.83 -18.76 -5.26
C ASP A 326 11.61 -20.13 -4.57
N ASN A 327 10.62 -20.88 -5.01
CA ASN A 327 10.36 -22.26 -4.58
C ASN A 327 10.07 -22.42 -3.06
N VAL A 328 9.61 -21.37 -2.39
CA VAL A 328 9.30 -21.38 -0.95
C VAL A 328 7.86 -21.87 -0.71
N LYS A 329 7.68 -22.69 0.33
CA LYS A 329 6.36 -23.12 0.79
C LYS A 329 6.09 -22.60 2.20
N ILE A 330 4.95 -21.90 2.40
CA ILE A 330 4.52 -21.41 3.72
C ILE A 330 3.08 -21.86 3.97
N GLU A 331 2.84 -22.41 5.15
CA GLU A 331 1.53 -22.94 5.55
C GLU A 331 1.10 -22.37 6.90
N SER A 332 -0.11 -21.77 6.98
CA SER A 332 -0.79 -21.36 8.22
C SER A 332 0.13 -20.70 9.25
N SER A 333 0.99 -19.78 8.81
CA SER A 333 2.08 -19.23 9.61
C SER A 333 2.13 -17.72 9.56
N LEU A 334 2.80 -17.10 10.53
CA LEU A 334 3.06 -15.66 10.58
C LEU A 334 4.53 -15.38 10.24
N VAL A 335 4.77 -14.52 9.25
CA VAL A 335 6.12 -14.14 8.79
C VAL A 335 6.24 -12.63 8.79
N GLU A 336 7.09 -12.08 9.65
CA GLU A 336 7.25 -10.65 9.86
C GLU A 336 8.70 -10.21 9.66
N LYS A 337 8.95 -9.25 8.76
CA LYS A 337 10.26 -8.60 8.55
C LYS A 337 11.40 -9.61 8.49
N SER A 338 11.18 -10.68 7.73
CA SER A 338 12.06 -11.85 7.63
C SER A 338 12.52 -12.08 6.20
N THR A 339 13.59 -12.84 6.05
CA THR A 339 14.12 -13.26 4.74
C THR A 339 14.13 -14.78 4.65
N LEU A 340 13.50 -15.33 3.63
CA LEU A 340 13.46 -16.74 3.31
C LEU A 340 14.13 -16.94 1.95
N GLU A 341 15.24 -17.69 1.93
CA GLU A 341 15.95 -18.02 0.70
C GLU A 341 15.26 -19.17 -0.05
N GLU A 342 15.83 -19.59 -1.16
CA GLU A 342 15.23 -20.57 -2.06
C GLU A 342 14.96 -21.91 -1.39
N GLY A 343 13.80 -22.51 -1.70
CA GLY A 343 13.42 -23.84 -1.26
C GLY A 343 13.06 -23.98 0.23
N VAL A 344 12.96 -22.88 0.96
CA VAL A 344 12.58 -22.88 2.38
C VAL A 344 11.14 -23.39 2.54
N THR A 345 10.89 -24.17 3.59
CA THR A 345 9.55 -24.61 3.99
C THR A 345 9.23 -24.18 5.40
N VAL A 346 8.03 -23.60 5.61
CA VAL A 346 7.59 -23.04 6.90
C VAL A 346 6.18 -23.50 7.24
N GLY A 347 5.99 -23.99 8.46
CA GLY A 347 4.68 -24.28 9.01
C GLY A 347 4.31 -25.76 9.07
N PRO A 348 3.06 -26.04 9.47
CA PRO A 348 2.05 -25.04 9.88
C PRO A 348 2.33 -24.44 11.28
N PHE A 349 1.68 -23.30 11.56
CA PHE A 349 1.71 -22.64 12.88
C PHE A 349 3.10 -22.22 13.37
N ALA A 350 3.97 -21.83 12.45
CA ALA A 350 5.25 -21.23 12.77
C ALA A 350 5.14 -19.70 12.87
N HIS A 351 6.02 -19.09 13.67
CA HIS A 351 6.13 -17.64 13.78
C HIS A 351 7.56 -17.17 13.49
N LEU A 352 7.77 -16.59 12.34
CA LEU A 352 9.03 -15.92 12.00
C LEU A 352 8.92 -14.45 12.34
N ARG A 353 9.65 -14.05 13.37
CA ARG A 353 9.68 -12.67 13.89
C ARG A 353 10.79 -11.85 13.22
N PRO A 354 10.80 -10.53 13.44
CA PRO A 354 11.76 -9.64 12.79
C PRO A 354 13.21 -10.12 12.85
N LYS A 355 13.89 -10.03 11.71
CA LYS A 355 15.27 -10.45 11.47
C LYS A 355 15.50 -11.96 11.52
N ALA A 356 14.47 -12.79 11.35
CA ALA A 356 14.69 -14.20 11.04
C ALA A 356 15.21 -14.29 9.58
N HIS A 357 16.32 -14.98 9.38
CA HIS A 357 16.90 -15.24 8.07
C HIS A 357 17.10 -16.74 7.89
N LEU A 358 16.28 -17.33 7.03
CA LEU A 358 16.34 -18.74 6.69
C LEU A 358 17.06 -18.90 5.37
N LYS A 359 18.20 -19.58 5.36
CA LYS A 359 18.98 -19.87 4.15
C LYS A 359 18.32 -20.99 3.33
N GLU A 360 18.96 -21.37 2.23
CA GLU A 360 18.41 -22.32 1.26
C GLU A 360 18.03 -23.65 1.92
N ASN A 361 16.86 -24.17 1.54
CA ASN A 361 16.35 -25.47 1.96
C ASN A 361 16.19 -25.66 3.48
N VAL A 362 16.10 -24.58 4.25
CA VAL A 362 15.76 -24.65 5.67
C VAL A 362 14.34 -25.14 5.84
N HIS A 363 14.13 -26.03 6.80
CA HIS A 363 12.82 -26.52 7.19
C HIS A 363 12.45 -26.06 8.61
N VAL A 364 11.35 -25.30 8.71
CA VAL A 364 10.76 -24.87 9.99
C VAL A 364 9.36 -25.47 10.07
N GLY A 365 9.14 -26.34 11.06
CA GLY A 365 7.87 -27.04 11.23
C GLY A 365 6.92 -26.34 12.21
N ASN A 366 6.01 -27.11 12.77
CA ASN A 366 4.89 -26.59 13.55
C ASN A 366 5.29 -26.10 14.97
N PHE A 367 4.70 -24.98 15.38
CA PHE A 367 4.91 -24.34 16.67
C PHE A 367 6.39 -23.97 16.93
N VAL A 368 7.10 -23.59 15.85
CA VAL A 368 8.47 -23.08 15.93
C VAL A 368 8.43 -21.56 15.85
N GLU A 369 9.08 -20.90 16.79
CA GLU A 369 9.26 -19.44 16.78
C GLU A 369 10.74 -19.10 16.54
N ILE A 370 11.02 -18.24 15.57
CA ILE A 370 12.37 -17.77 15.22
C ILE A 370 12.42 -16.25 15.28
N LYS A 371 13.40 -15.70 16.01
CA LYS A 371 13.57 -14.26 16.17
C LYS A 371 15.04 -13.84 16.11
N ASN A 372 15.36 -12.86 15.24
CA ASN A 372 16.72 -12.32 15.16
C ASN A 372 17.78 -13.42 15.11
N ALA A 373 17.58 -14.39 14.21
CA ALA A 373 18.42 -15.57 14.08
C ALA A 373 18.67 -15.91 12.61
N VAL A 374 19.83 -16.47 12.35
CA VAL A 374 20.24 -17.00 11.05
C VAL A 374 20.27 -18.52 11.13
N LEU A 375 19.51 -19.19 10.30
CA LEU A 375 19.56 -20.61 10.08
C LEU A 375 20.22 -20.85 8.73
N GLU A 376 21.42 -21.44 8.75
CA GLU A 376 22.17 -21.71 7.54
C GLU A 376 21.55 -22.85 6.73
N LYS A 377 22.06 -23.07 5.53
CA LYS A 377 21.53 -24.01 4.54
C LYS A 377 21.22 -25.38 5.15
N GLY A 378 20.02 -25.91 4.83
CA GLY A 378 19.61 -27.26 5.19
C GLY A 378 19.28 -27.49 6.66
N VAL A 379 19.29 -26.45 7.52
CA VAL A 379 18.90 -26.55 8.92
C VAL A 379 17.45 -27.01 9.03
N LYS A 380 17.17 -27.90 10.01
CA LYS A 380 15.84 -28.43 10.29
C LYS A 380 15.44 -28.15 11.74
N SER A 381 14.28 -27.53 11.94
CA SER A 381 13.63 -27.35 13.25
C SER A 381 12.14 -27.68 13.09
N GLY A 382 11.79 -28.93 13.36
CA GLY A 382 10.47 -29.47 12.99
C GLY A 382 9.34 -29.14 13.96
N HIS A 383 9.60 -28.93 15.27
CA HIS A 383 8.55 -28.91 16.27
C HIS A 383 8.87 -28.08 17.51
N LEU A 384 7.89 -27.34 18.05
CA LEU A 384 7.82 -26.83 19.42
C LEU A 384 9.11 -26.16 19.93
N THR A 385 9.72 -25.26 19.15
CA THR A 385 11.08 -24.76 19.42
C THR A 385 11.07 -23.23 19.44
N TYR A 386 11.87 -22.63 20.33
CA TYR A 386 12.19 -21.20 20.27
C TYR A 386 13.67 -21.00 19.93
N ILE A 387 13.94 -20.30 18.84
CA ILE A 387 15.29 -19.92 18.39
C ILE A 387 15.37 -18.39 18.35
N GLY A 388 15.96 -17.80 19.36
CA GLY A 388 16.13 -16.35 19.49
C GLY A 388 17.59 -15.94 19.62
N ASP A 389 17.99 -14.85 18.94
CA ASP A 389 19.35 -14.31 18.95
C ASP A 389 20.41 -15.41 18.71
N ALA A 390 20.26 -16.19 17.62
CA ALA A 390 21.07 -17.36 17.37
C ALA A 390 21.63 -17.43 15.94
N GLU A 391 22.75 -18.12 15.78
CA GLU A 391 23.29 -18.59 14.52
C GLU A 391 23.35 -20.11 14.53
N VAL A 392 22.73 -20.75 13.53
CA VAL A 392 22.67 -22.20 13.42
C VAL A 392 23.36 -22.62 12.13
N GLY A 393 24.43 -23.39 12.24
CA GLY A 393 25.25 -23.83 11.12
C GLY A 393 24.54 -24.83 10.20
N GLU A 394 25.10 -24.99 9.00
CA GLU A 394 24.52 -25.81 7.92
C GLU A 394 24.16 -27.23 8.37
N ASN A 395 23.06 -27.76 7.80
CA ASN A 395 22.59 -29.14 8.00
C ASN A 395 22.34 -29.55 9.45
N THR A 396 22.32 -28.61 10.38
CA THR A 396 22.05 -28.88 11.80
C THR A 396 20.59 -29.25 12.00
N ASN A 397 20.34 -30.26 12.84
CA ASN A 397 19.01 -30.65 13.25
C ASN A 397 18.69 -30.20 14.68
N ILE A 398 17.62 -29.43 14.83
CA ILE A 398 17.13 -28.93 16.11
C ILE A 398 15.96 -29.80 16.58
N GLY A 399 16.14 -30.51 17.69
CA GLY A 399 15.12 -31.37 18.28
C GLY A 399 13.96 -30.60 18.91
N ALA A 400 12.79 -31.24 18.95
CA ALA A 400 11.57 -30.65 19.50
C ALA A 400 11.76 -30.18 20.98
N GLY A 401 11.14 -29.05 21.33
CA GLY A 401 11.23 -28.46 22.66
C GLY A 401 12.54 -27.74 22.97
N THR A 402 13.39 -27.55 22.01
CA THR A 402 14.65 -26.81 22.17
C THR A 402 14.38 -25.30 22.38
N ILE A 403 15.11 -24.71 23.34
CA ILE A 403 15.00 -23.30 23.67
C ILE A 403 16.38 -22.66 23.76
N THR A 404 16.59 -21.56 23.05
CA THR A 404 17.71 -20.65 23.29
C THR A 404 17.30 -19.64 24.36
N CYS A 405 17.88 -19.76 25.58
CA CYS A 405 17.63 -18.81 26.66
C CYS A 405 18.50 -17.56 26.45
N ASN A 406 18.05 -16.66 25.58
CA ASN A 406 18.78 -15.51 25.08
C ASN A 406 18.69 -14.25 25.95
N TYR A 407 17.95 -14.26 27.07
CA TYR A 407 17.69 -13.09 27.89
C TYR A 407 17.94 -13.36 29.37
N ASP A 408 18.81 -12.54 30.00
CA ASP A 408 19.21 -12.70 31.41
C ASP A 408 18.41 -11.78 32.37
N GLY A 409 17.39 -11.10 31.90
CA GLY A 409 16.61 -10.13 32.66
C GLY A 409 17.02 -8.66 32.36
N LYS A 410 18.18 -8.42 31.73
CA LYS A 410 18.66 -7.09 31.31
C LYS A 410 19.14 -7.08 29.87
N ASN A 411 20.00 -8.04 29.50
CA ASN A 411 20.67 -8.10 28.21
C ASN A 411 20.26 -9.34 27.44
N LYS A 412 20.45 -9.26 26.11
CA LYS A 412 20.33 -10.41 25.24
C LYS A 412 21.70 -10.94 24.87
N HIS A 413 21.81 -12.24 24.87
CA HIS A 413 23.03 -12.97 24.57
C HIS A 413 22.80 -13.91 23.39
N LYS A 414 23.86 -14.23 22.68
CA LYS A 414 23.80 -15.02 21.46
C LYS A 414 24.14 -16.49 21.71
N THR A 415 23.39 -17.37 21.03
CA THR A 415 23.71 -18.79 20.92
C THR A 415 24.30 -19.05 19.54
N LYS A 416 25.41 -19.80 19.46
CA LYS A 416 25.96 -20.31 18.19
C LYS A 416 25.93 -21.82 18.19
N ILE A 417 25.52 -22.40 17.08
CA ILE A 417 25.49 -23.84 16.87
C ILE A 417 26.25 -24.13 15.58
N GLY A 418 27.28 -24.95 15.65
CA GLY A 418 28.10 -25.36 14.54
C GLY A 418 27.33 -26.19 13.51
N LYS A 419 27.90 -26.32 12.31
CA LYS A 419 27.31 -27.14 11.24
C LYS A 419 27.25 -28.61 11.59
N GLU A 420 26.41 -29.36 10.87
CA GLU A 420 26.26 -30.83 10.99
C GLU A 420 25.96 -31.31 12.44
N SER A 421 25.46 -30.42 13.31
CA SER A 421 25.20 -30.74 14.72
C SER A 421 23.79 -31.28 14.92
N PHE A 422 23.61 -32.07 16.00
CA PHE A 422 22.33 -32.61 16.39
C PHE A 422 21.95 -32.17 17.82
N ILE A 423 20.97 -31.27 17.90
CA ILE A 423 20.45 -30.81 19.19
C ILE A 423 19.31 -31.73 19.61
N GLY A 424 19.51 -32.47 20.71
CA GLY A 424 18.52 -33.40 21.22
C GLY A 424 17.25 -32.69 21.71
N SER A 425 16.12 -33.39 21.67
CA SER A 425 14.83 -32.81 22.09
C SER A 425 14.85 -32.30 23.53
N ASN A 426 14.12 -31.21 23.81
CA ASN A 426 14.10 -30.56 25.13
C ASN A 426 15.49 -30.07 25.60
N THR A 427 16.39 -29.72 24.69
CA THR A 427 17.64 -29.08 25.06
C THR A 427 17.38 -27.60 25.34
N ILE A 428 17.85 -27.13 26.50
CA ILE A 428 17.83 -25.72 26.90
C ILE A 428 19.25 -25.19 26.82
N MET A 429 19.51 -24.19 26.01
CA MET A 429 20.81 -23.56 25.85
C MET A 429 20.80 -22.19 26.55
N VAL A 430 21.58 -22.01 27.59
CA VAL A 430 21.67 -20.76 28.34
C VAL A 430 22.76 -19.89 27.71
N ALA A 431 22.33 -18.90 26.96
CA ALA A 431 23.26 -17.99 26.29
C ALA A 431 23.99 -17.02 27.24
N PRO A 432 25.25 -16.61 26.98
CA PRO A 432 25.98 -16.96 25.78
C PRO A 432 26.55 -18.37 25.78
N VAL A 433 26.38 -19.13 24.70
CA VAL A 433 26.88 -20.50 24.58
C VAL A 433 27.17 -20.84 23.12
N GLU A 434 28.24 -21.61 22.90
CA GLU A 434 28.63 -22.11 21.59
C GLU A 434 28.64 -23.64 21.58
N ILE A 435 27.94 -24.23 20.63
CA ILE A 435 27.97 -25.68 20.35
C ILE A 435 28.85 -25.86 19.11
N GLY A 436 29.88 -26.69 19.25
CA GLY A 436 30.83 -26.92 18.15
C GLY A 436 30.25 -27.68 16.97
N GLU A 437 31.00 -27.77 15.90
CA GLU A 437 30.62 -28.49 14.67
C GLU A 437 30.51 -30.00 14.95
N GLU A 438 29.62 -30.69 14.21
CA GLU A 438 29.42 -32.16 14.32
C GLU A 438 29.13 -32.63 15.73
N SER A 439 28.59 -31.75 16.59
CA SER A 439 28.35 -32.02 18.00
C SER A 439 26.91 -32.43 18.28
N PHE A 440 26.71 -33.16 19.36
CA PHE A 440 25.42 -33.66 19.81
C PHE A 440 25.11 -33.19 21.25
N THR A 441 23.88 -32.76 21.49
CA THR A 441 23.38 -32.63 22.86
C THR A 441 22.38 -33.73 23.15
N ALA A 442 22.51 -34.38 24.32
CA ALA A 442 21.57 -35.42 24.71
C ALA A 442 20.20 -34.82 25.03
N ALA A 443 19.12 -35.51 24.69
CA ALA A 443 17.75 -35.04 24.99
C ALA A 443 17.55 -34.71 26.46
N GLY A 444 16.82 -33.60 26.75
CA GLY A 444 16.57 -33.12 28.12
C GLY A 444 17.76 -32.43 28.77
N SER A 445 18.77 -32.02 28.04
CA SER A 445 19.96 -31.34 28.56
C SER A 445 19.73 -29.87 28.79
N VAL A 446 20.32 -29.31 29.85
CA VAL A 446 20.53 -27.87 30.06
C VAL A 446 22.03 -27.59 29.83
N ILE A 447 22.32 -26.87 28.76
CA ILE A 447 23.68 -26.57 28.35
C ILE A 447 24.01 -25.12 28.77
N THR A 448 25.00 -24.99 29.65
CA THR A 448 25.44 -23.72 30.27
C THR A 448 26.88 -23.37 29.94
N GLU A 449 27.63 -24.28 29.32
CA GLU A 449 29.03 -24.13 28.91
C GLU A 449 29.19 -24.51 27.44
N ASN A 450 30.22 -23.98 26.79
CA ASN A 450 30.52 -24.30 25.40
C ASN A 450 30.78 -25.81 25.22
N VAL A 451 30.27 -26.36 24.13
CA VAL A 451 30.48 -27.74 23.72
C VAL A 451 31.53 -27.76 22.60
N PRO A 452 32.67 -28.48 22.78
CA PRO A 452 33.67 -28.59 21.71
C PRO A 452 33.14 -29.33 20.49
N ASP A 453 33.86 -29.21 19.36
CA ASP A 453 33.54 -29.94 18.13
C ASP A 453 33.50 -31.45 18.35
N SER A 454 32.70 -32.16 17.59
CA SER A 454 32.56 -33.62 17.57
C SER A 454 32.32 -34.22 18.94
N THR A 455 31.59 -33.50 19.81
CA THR A 455 31.37 -33.86 21.23
C THR A 455 29.90 -34.19 21.49
N LEU A 456 29.64 -35.19 22.35
CA LEU A 456 28.33 -35.49 22.93
C LEU A 456 28.21 -34.86 24.32
N ALA A 457 27.38 -33.83 24.47
CA ALA A 457 27.15 -33.15 25.75
C ALA A 457 25.91 -33.71 26.51
N PHE A 458 26.08 -33.93 27.78
CA PHE A 458 25.01 -34.34 28.70
C PHE A 458 24.81 -33.29 29.80
N GLY A 459 23.76 -32.51 29.72
CA GLY A 459 23.40 -31.50 30.72
C GLY A 459 22.21 -31.92 31.60
N ARG A 460 22.09 -33.19 31.99
CA ARG A 460 20.97 -33.72 32.75
C ARG A 460 21.39 -34.73 33.83
N ALA A 461 20.59 -34.89 34.89
CA ALA A 461 20.83 -35.87 35.92
C ALA A 461 20.73 -37.32 35.42
N LYS A 462 21.49 -38.20 36.02
CA LYS A 462 21.37 -39.65 35.77
C LYS A 462 20.00 -40.15 36.24
N GLN A 463 19.34 -40.94 35.41
CA GLN A 463 18.06 -41.56 35.78
C GLN A 463 18.22 -42.48 37.00
N ILE A 464 17.31 -42.35 37.96
CA ILE A 464 17.20 -43.21 39.12
C ILE A 464 15.83 -43.86 39.10
N ASN A 465 15.79 -45.20 39.13
CA ASN A 465 14.55 -45.96 39.25
C ASN A 465 14.32 -46.31 40.72
N LYS A 466 13.16 -46.00 41.27
CA LYS A 466 12.74 -46.40 42.63
C LYS A 466 11.69 -47.46 42.46
N GLU A 467 12.08 -48.73 42.81
CA GLU A 467 11.17 -49.82 42.77
C GLU A 467 10.20 -49.77 43.99
N GLY A 468 9.03 -50.41 43.88
CA GLY A 468 8.03 -50.42 44.96
C GLY A 468 7.33 -49.06 45.22
N TRP A 469 7.36 -48.12 44.30
CA TRP A 469 6.72 -46.80 44.44
C TRP A 469 5.18 -46.87 44.52
N LYS A 470 4.53 -47.86 43.87
CA LYS A 470 3.09 -48.09 44.06
C LYS A 470 2.85 -48.77 45.41
N LYS A 471 2.13 -48.04 46.27
CA LYS A 471 1.49 -48.65 47.46
C LYS A 471 0.25 -49.40 47.02
#